data_77beeb4e53368f2b4d59897729fc311d
#
_entry.id   77beeb4e53368f2b4d59897729fc311d
#
_cell.length_a   1.000
_cell.length_b   1.000
_cell.length_c   1.000
_cell.angle_alpha   90.00
_cell.angle_beta   90.00
_cell.angle_gamma   90.00
#
_symmetry.space_group_name_H-M   'P 1'
#
loop_
_entity.id
_entity.type
_entity.pdbx_description
1 polymer ?
#
loop_
_entity_poly.entity_id
_entity_poly.type
_entity_poly.pdbx_seq_one_letter_code
_entity_poly.pdbx_strand_id
1 'polypeptide(L)'
;VEVPYCSWANLDCCGGWSCDEEYLDTAVQKGLKLFAGITKSLKSEYLPNHPTAEEAKRQFDAMKEALPSGVLRGIEDTTEETRVLHMFLCRTGSISDYIDLDRVFSFYEKLGVHVSTMEQQEIRRLCNMEMSCYGTGHAPFQYTRAATPVQLITTGLLLGYPIESTVSILQGH
;
A
#
# COMPACT_ATOMS: atom_id res chain seq x y z
N VAL A 1 -5.67 -8.78 -20.62
CA VAL A 1 -4.45 -7.98 -20.85
C VAL A 1 -3.42 -8.47 -19.87
N GLU A 2 -2.39 -9.17 -20.35
CA GLU A 2 -1.25 -9.51 -19.52
C GLU A 2 -0.57 -8.22 -19.09
N VAL A 3 -0.60 -7.96 -17.81
CA VAL A 3 0.13 -6.84 -17.23
C VAL A 3 1.60 -7.27 -17.16
N PRO A 4 2.53 -6.56 -17.81
CA PRO A 4 3.93 -6.93 -17.75
C PRO A 4 4.41 -6.90 -16.30
N TYR A 5 4.88 -8.03 -15.84
CA TYR A 5 5.45 -8.18 -14.51
C TYR A 5 6.82 -7.48 -14.48
N CYS A 6 6.84 -6.26 -13.96
CA CYS A 6 8.12 -5.66 -13.55
C CYS A 6 8.56 -6.36 -12.26
N SER A 7 9.53 -7.24 -12.39
CA SER A 7 10.14 -7.85 -11.22
C SER A 7 10.84 -6.78 -10.38
N TRP A 8 10.69 -6.87 -9.08
CA TRP A 8 11.35 -6.00 -8.09
C TRP A 8 12.89 -5.90 -8.25
N ALA A 9 13.46 -6.77 -9.06
CA ALA A 9 14.90 -6.83 -9.34
C ALA A 9 15.40 -5.81 -10.36
N ASN A 10 14.53 -5.07 -11.04
CA ASN A 10 14.90 -4.14 -12.10
C ASN A 10 14.41 -2.73 -11.83
N LEU A 11 14.73 -2.16 -10.66
CA LEU A 11 14.54 -0.75 -10.34
C LEU A 11 15.32 0.20 -11.29
N ASP A 12 16.32 -0.33 -12.00
CA ASP A 12 17.15 0.45 -12.93
C ASP A 12 16.62 0.53 -14.36
N CYS A 13 15.59 -0.25 -14.72
CA CYS A 13 15.17 -0.31 -16.13
C CYS A 13 14.26 0.83 -16.59
N CYS A 14 13.72 1.63 -15.69
CA CYS A 14 12.74 2.66 -16.04
C CYS A 14 13.23 4.09 -15.88
N GLY A 15 14.49 4.33 -15.53
CA GLY A 15 15.11 5.67 -15.54
C GLY A 15 14.31 6.81 -14.85
N GLY A 16 13.39 6.47 -13.97
CA GLY A 16 12.52 7.43 -13.29
C GLY A 16 11.13 6.87 -13.00
N TRP A 17 10.57 7.37 -12.01
CA TRP A 17 9.33 7.18 -11.31
C TRP A 17 8.05 6.82 -12.11
N SER A 18 7.99 7.09 -13.40
CA SER A 18 6.75 7.11 -14.16
C SER A 18 6.10 5.74 -14.37
N CYS A 19 6.88 4.69 -14.52
CA CYS A 19 6.34 3.36 -14.82
C CYS A 19 5.64 2.72 -13.63
N ASP A 20 6.21 2.87 -12.43
CA ASP A 20 5.67 2.24 -11.22
C ASP A 20 4.42 2.96 -10.74
N GLU A 21 4.39 4.29 -10.80
CA GLU A 21 3.22 5.11 -10.46
C GLU A 21 2.03 4.78 -11.37
N GLU A 22 2.24 4.74 -12.67
CA GLU A 22 1.20 4.47 -13.66
C GLU A 22 0.65 3.03 -13.53
N TYR A 23 1.53 2.09 -13.23
CA TYR A 23 1.17 0.71 -12.99
C TYR A 23 0.32 0.53 -11.73
N LEU A 24 0.77 1.11 -10.61
CA LEU A 24 0.05 1.04 -9.33
C LEU A 24 -1.30 1.76 -9.41
N ASP A 25 -1.34 2.91 -10.05
CA ASP A 25 -2.55 3.66 -10.33
C ASP A 25 -3.57 2.82 -11.11
N THR A 26 -3.13 2.23 -12.20
CA THR A 26 -3.96 1.38 -13.04
C THR A 26 -4.46 0.16 -12.28
N ALA A 27 -3.63 -0.48 -11.48
CA ALA A 27 -4.00 -1.65 -10.70
C ALA A 27 -5.09 -1.34 -9.66
N VAL A 28 -4.98 -0.20 -8.96
CA VAL A 28 -6.01 0.22 -8.00
C VAL A 28 -7.30 0.62 -8.72
N GLN A 29 -7.22 1.40 -9.79
CA GLN A 29 -8.39 1.83 -10.56
C GLN A 29 -9.16 0.65 -11.17
N LYS A 30 -8.46 -0.39 -11.60
CA LYS A 30 -9.06 -1.62 -12.14
C LYS A 30 -9.51 -2.63 -11.08
N GLY A 31 -9.31 -2.34 -9.81
CA GLY A 31 -9.67 -3.24 -8.70
C GLY A 31 -8.75 -4.44 -8.52
N LEU A 32 -7.56 -4.43 -9.12
CA LEU A 32 -6.56 -5.49 -8.94
C LEU A 32 -5.77 -5.32 -7.65
N LYS A 33 -5.76 -4.12 -7.10
CA LYS A 33 -5.19 -3.78 -5.79
C LYS A 33 -6.18 -2.91 -5.02
N LEU A 34 -6.14 -3.00 -3.70
CA LEU A 34 -6.95 -2.16 -2.83
C LEU A 34 -6.27 -0.84 -2.50
N PHE A 35 -4.96 -0.87 -2.32
CA PHE A 35 -4.17 0.26 -1.85
C PHE A 35 -2.78 0.25 -2.49
N ALA A 36 -2.27 1.43 -2.79
CA ALA A 36 -0.90 1.64 -3.21
C ALA A 36 -0.33 2.89 -2.55
N GLY A 37 0.78 2.75 -1.86
CA GLY A 37 1.58 3.86 -1.36
C GLY A 37 2.57 4.31 -2.42
N ILE A 38 2.70 5.61 -2.61
CA ILE A 38 3.60 6.23 -3.58
C ILE A 38 4.48 7.22 -2.83
N THR A 39 5.78 7.14 -3.07
CA THR A 39 6.76 8.02 -2.45
C THR A 39 7.41 8.87 -3.53
N LYS A 40 7.35 10.20 -3.41
CA LYS A 40 7.95 11.13 -4.36
C LYS A 40 9.07 11.92 -3.72
N SER A 41 10.28 11.80 -4.25
CA SER A 41 11.41 12.60 -3.82
C SER A 41 11.22 14.08 -4.24
N LEU A 42 11.53 14.98 -3.32
CA LEU A 42 11.42 16.41 -3.52
C LEU A 42 12.77 17.03 -3.87
N LYS A 43 12.71 18.22 -4.42
CA LYS A 43 13.90 19.01 -4.79
C LYS A 43 14.85 19.17 -3.62
N SER A 44 16.13 18.91 -3.88
CA SER A 44 17.22 19.13 -2.95
C SER A 44 18.48 19.57 -3.72
N GLU A 45 19.55 19.88 -2.99
CA GLU A 45 20.86 20.17 -3.61
C GLU A 45 21.41 19.00 -4.44
N TYR A 46 21.06 17.75 -4.02
CA TYR A 46 21.44 16.52 -4.72
C TYR A 46 20.45 16.12 -5.82
N LEU A 47 19.25 16.68 -5.80
CA LEU A 47 18.16 16.39 -6.72
C LEU A 47 17.53 17.68 -7.26
N PRO A 48 18.31 18.51 -7.99
CA PRO A 48 17.87 19.86 -8.39
C PRO A 48 16.71 19.88 -9.38
N ASN A 49 16.51 18.78 -10.12
CA ASN A 49 15.47 18.67 -11.16
C ASN A 49 14.17 18.04 -10.63
N HIS A 50 14.11 17.74 -9.33
CA HIS A 50 12.89 17.22 -8.71
C HIS A 50 11.93 18.37 -8.37
N PRO A 51 10.60 18.07 -8.24
CA PRO A 51 9.63 19.09 -7.91
C PRO A 51 9.80 19.58 -6.47
N THR A 52 9.41 20.82 -6.22
CA THR A 52 9.21 21.33 -4.86
C THR A 52 7.98 20.64 -4.23
N ALA A 53 7.83 20.75 -2.90
CA ALA A 53 6.66 20.22 -2.22
C ALA A 53 5.35 20.84 -2.74
N GLU A 54 5.35 22.13 -3.04
CA GLU A 54 4.18 22.83 -3.60
C GLU A 54 3.83 22.35 -5.01
N GLU A 55 4.82 22.17 -5.86
CA GLU A 55 4.63 21.64 -7.21
C GLU A 55 4.11 20.20 -7.18
N ALA A 56 4.68 19.37 -6.32
CA ALA A 56 4.23 18.00 -6.15
C ALA A 56 2.77 17.91 -5.65
N LYS A 57 2.40 18.77 -4.69
CA LYS A 57 1.01 18.85 -4.20
C LYS A 57 0.05 19.35 -5.26
N ARG A 58 0.43 20.34 -6.07
CA ARG A 58 -0.40 20.83 -7.18
C ARG A 58 -0.63 19.75 -8.24
N GLN A 59 0.41 19.01 -8.60
CA GLN A 59 0.29 17.87 -9.52
C GLN A 59 -0.63 16.80 -8.95
N PHE A 60 -0.49 16.51 -7.67
CA PHE A 60 -1.32 15.56 -6.97
C PHE A 60 -2.81 15.99 -6.94
N ASP A 61 -3.09 17.26 -6.65
CA ASP A 61 -4.47 17.78 -6.64
C ASP A 61 -5.11 17.74 -8.04
N ALA A 62 -4.34 18.04 -9.08
CA ALA A 62 -4.81 17.90 -10.46
C ALA A 62 -5.15 16.44 -10.80
N MET A 63 -4.38 15.49 -10.29
CA MET A 63 -4.65 14.05 -10.48
C MET A 63 -5.87 13.57 -9.70
N LYS A 64 -6.23 14.22 -8.59
CA LYS A 64 -7.45 13.89 -7.81
C LYS A 64 -8.73 14.09 -8.60
N GLU A 65 -8.80 15.14 -9.41
CA GLU A 65 -10.01 15.51 -10.17
C GLU A 65 -10.35 14.50 -11.27
N ALA A 66 -9.37 13.73 -11.72
CA ALA A 66 -9.51 12.76 -12.81
C ALA A 66 -9.84 11.33 -12.35
N LEU A 67 -10.08 11.09 -11.05
CA LEU A 67 -10.28 9.76 -10.52
C LEU A 67 -11.67 9.19 -10.84
N PRO A 68 -11.75 7.90 -11.17
CA PRO A 68 -13.02 7.21 -11.29
C PRO A 68 -13.73 7.09 -9.94
N SER A 69 -15.04 6.87 -9.97
CA SER A 69 -15.83 6.58 -8.77
C SER A 69 -15.25 5.36 -8.02
N GLY A 70 -15.22 5.44 -6.70
CA GLY A 70 -14.74 4.34 -5.84
C GLY A 70 -13.23 4.30 -5.63
N VAL A 71 -12.50 5.34 -6.06
CA VAL A 71 -11.07 5.47 -5.84
C VAL A 71 -10.76 6.81 -5.17
N LEU A 72 -9.86 6.79 -4.20
CA LEU A 72 -9.41 7.95 -3.44
C LEU A 72 -7.90 8.12 -3.55
N ARG A 73 -7.45 9.37 -3.59
CA ARG A 73 -6.05 9.76 -3.38
C ARG A 73 -5.91 10.58 -2.11
N GLY A 74 -4.82 10.40 -1.42
CA GLY A 74 -4.49 11.21 -0.24
C GLY A 74 -2.99 11.42 -0.09
N ILE A 75 -2.63 12.40 0.74
CA ILE A 75 -1.26 12.62 1.19
C ILE A 75 -1.15 11.98 2.56
N GLU A 76 -0.18 11.09 2.72
CA GLU A 76 0.03 10.36 3.96
C GLU A 76 0.79 11.21 4.98
N ASP A 77 1.93 11.74 4.59
CA ASP A 77 2.73 12.63 5.40
C ASP A 77 3.73 13.38 4.52
N THR A 78 4.09 14.59 4.96
CA THR A 78 5.16 15.37 4.36
C THR A 78 6.17 15.72 5.43
N THR A 79 7.23 14.94 5.52
CA THR A 79 8.36 15.35 6.34
C THR A 79 9.29 16.21 5.50
N GLU A 80 9.39 17.48 5.81
CA GLU A 80 10.35 18.38 5.19
C GLU A 80 11.80 17.93 5.42
N GLU A 81 12.04 17.26 6.54
CA GLU A 81 13.34 16.72 6.91
C GLU A 81 13.83 15.61 5.96
N THR A 82 12.94 14.71 5.55
CA THR A 82 13.29 13.61 4.63
C THR A 82 13.24 14.01 3.17
N ARG A 83 12.66 15.18 2.85
CA ARG A 83 12.43 15.68 1.49
C ARG A 83 11.73 14.68 0.60
N VAL A 84 10.71 14.04 1.16
CA VAL A 84 9.91 13.03 0.51
C VAL A 84 8.44 13.36 0.72
N LEU A 85 7.64 13.21 -0.33
CA LEU A 85 6.19 13.29 -0.27
C LEU A 85 5.62 11.87 -0.32
N HIS A 86 4.94 11.45 0.75
CA HIS A 86 4.20 10.21 0.78
C HIS A 86 2.76 10.45 0.36
N MET A 87 2.32 9.70 -0.62
CA MET A 87 0.96 9.73 -1.16
C MET A 87 0.39 8.32 -1.16
N PHE A 88 -0.92 8.23 -1.26
CA PHE A 88 -1.60 6.94 -1.45
C PHE A 88 -2.73 7.04 -2.45
N LEU A 89 -3.05 5.91 -3.03
CA LEU A 89 -4.23 5.67 -3.84
C LEU A 89 -4.93 4.42 -3.27
N CYS A 90 -6.21 4.48 -3.02
CA CYS A 90 -6.96 3.33 -2.51
C CYS A 90 -8.37 3.26 -3.07
N ARG A 91 -8.96 2.07 -2.97
CA ARG A 91 -10.40 1.88 -3.15
C ARG A 91 -11.14 2.51 -1.98
N THR A 92 -12.37 2.97 -2.20
CA THR A 92 -13.28 3.41 -1.12
C THR A 92 -13.77 2.20 -0.33
N GLY A 93 -14.04 2.40 0.94
CA GLY A 93 -14.51 1.37 1.85
C GLY A 93 -13.38 0.72 2.66
N SER A 94 -13.64 -0.47 3.17
CA SER A 94 -12.73 -1.22 4.03
C SER A 94 -12.19 -2.47 3.32
N ILE A 95 -11.12 -3.05 3.85
CA ILE A 95 -10.59 -4.33 3.35
C ILE A 95 -11.66 -5.42 3.41
N SER A 96 -12.48 -5.42 4.47
CA SER A 96 -13.56 -6.41 4.65
C SER A 96 -14.65 -6.35 3.59
N ASP A 97 -14.80 -5.22 2.90
CA ASP A 97 -15.76 -5.08 1.79
C ASP A 97 -15.30 -5.85 0.54
N TYR A 98 -14.02 -6.17 0.43
CA TYR A 98 -13.42 -6.81 -0.74
C TYR A 98 -12.89 -8.22 -0.48
N ILE A 99 -12.56 -8.54 0.76
CA ILE A 99 -11.88 -9.78 1.15
C ILE A 99 -12.68 -10.50 2.24
N ASP A 100 -12.93 -11.79 2.01
CA ASP A 100 -13.51 -12.69 3.01
C ASP A 100 -12.44 -13.12 4.02
N LEU A 101 -12.47 -12.56 5.22
CA LEU A 101 -11.47 -12.82 6.25
C LEU A 101 -11.55 -14.23 6.81
N ASP A 102 -12.73 -14.85 6.90
CA ASP A 102 -12.86 -16.23 7.34
C ASP A 102 -12.12 -17.18 6.41
N ARG A 103 -12.21 -16.93 5.12
CA ARG A 103 -11.49 -17.69 4.11
C ARG A 103 -9.97 -17.46 4.22
N VAL A 104 -9.55 -16.23 4.48
CA VAL A 104 -8.14 -15.90 4.71
C VAL A 104 -7.59 -16.65 5.91
N PHE A 105 -8.26 -16.62 7.05
CA PHE A 105 -7.81 -17.32 8.25
C PHE A 105 -7.77 -18.83 8.06
N SER A 106 -8.75 -19.40 7.37
CA SER A 106 -8.74 -20.82 7.00
C SER A 106 -7.55 -21.18 6.12
N PHE A 107 -7.14 -20.27 5.24
CA PHE A 107 -6.00 -20.49 4.37
C PHE A 107 -4.68 -20.42 5.14
N TYR A 108 -4.53 -19.49 6.08
CA TYR A 108 -3.37 -19.45 6.99
C TYR A 108 -3.21 -20.73 7.78
N GLU A 109 -4.31 -21.23 8.35
CA GLU A 109 -4.33 -22.51 9.08
C GLU A 109 -3.85 -23.67 8.22
N LYS A 110 -4.32 -23.77 6.98
CA LYS A 110 -3.86 -24.79 6.01
C LYS A 110 -2.39 -24.70 5.69
N LEU A 111 -1.81 -23.50 5.75
CA LEU A 111 -0.38 -23.28 5.52
C LEU A 111 0.45 -23.43 6.82
N GLY A 112 -0.16 -23.88 7.90
CA GLY A 112 0.53 -24.13 9.17
C GLY A 112 0.76 -22.89 10.05
N VAL A 113 0.06 -21.78 9.76
CA VAL A 113 0.11 -20.58 10.57
C VAL A 113 -1.19 -20.44 11.37
N HIS A 114 -1.08 -20.61 12.67
CA HIS A 114 -2.21 -20.42 13.57
C HIS A 114 -2.34 -18.94 13.95
N VAL A 115 -3.48 -18.35 13.60
CA VAL A 115 -3.85 -16.99 14.02
C VAL A 115 -4.79 -17.11 15.20
N SER A 116 -4.38 -16.63 16.37
CA SER A 116 -5.17 -16.72 17.58
C SER A 116 -6.49 -15.94 17.47
N THR A 117 -7.46 -16.28 18.31
CA THR A 117 -8.76 -15.58 18.34
C THR A 117 -8.59 -14.08 18.59
N MET A 118 -7.68 -13.69 19.47
CA MET A 118 -7.40 -12.27 19.75
C MET A 118 -6.79 -11.57 18.53
N GLU A 119 -5.84 -12.20 17.86
CA GLU A 119 -5.25 -11.68 16.63
C GLU A 119 -6.29 -11.56 15.52
N GLN A 120 -7.15 -12.57 15.34
CA GLN A 120 -8.24 -12.51 14.37
C GLN A 120 -9.20 -11.35 14.64
N GLN A 121 -9.56 -11.11 15.90
CA GLN A 121 -10.41 -10.00 16.28
C GLN A 121 -9.77 -8.65 15.95
N GLU A 122 -8.48 -8.48 16.23
CA GLU A 122 -7.76 -7.25 15.92
C GLU A 122 -7.59 -7.05 14.41
N ILE A 123 -7.30 -8.10 13.67
CA ILE A 123 -7.25 -8.05 12.19
C ILE A 123 -8.61 -7.65 11.62
N ARG A 124 -9.70 -8.22 12.15
CA ARG A 124 -11.08 -7.83 11.73
C ARG A 124 -11.35 -6.37 12.02
N ARG A 125 -10.97 -5.89 13.18
CA ARG A 125 -11.14 -4.48 13.56
C ARG A 125 -10.41 -3.56 12.58
N LEU A 126 -9.16 -3.86 12.28
CA LEU A 126 -8.36 -3.10 11.32
C LEU A 126 -8.95 -3.16 9.91
N CYS A 127 -9.32 -4.35 9.45
CA CYS A 127 -9.89 -4.56 8.12
C CYS A 127 -11.30 -3.94 7.94
N ASN A 128 -11.99 -3.58 9.02
CA ASN A 128 -13.25 -2.86 8.98
C ASN A 128 -13.10 -1.34 8.96
N MET A 129 -11.90 -0.81 9.15
CA MET A 129 -11.64 0.62 9.02
C MET A 129 -11.63 1.05 7.56
N GLU A 130 -12.04 2.31 7.32
CA GLU A 130 -11.88 2.92 5.98
C GLU A 130 -10.41 2.88 5.54
N MET A 131 -10.15 2.39 4.34
CA MET A 131 -8.77 2.24 3.83
C MET A 131 -8.05 3.58 3.73
N SER A 132 -8.76 4.68 3.50
CA SER A 132 -8.20 6.03 3.50
C SER A 132 -7.57 6.45 4.82
N CYS A 133 -7.99 5.86 5.95
CA CYS A 133 -7.40 6.11 7.26
C CYS A 133 -5.97 5.60 7.36
N TYR A 134 -5.62 4.61 6.58
CA TYR A 134 -4.26 4.04 6.58
C TYR A 134 -3.22 4.98 5.99
N GLY A 135 -3.64 5.90 5.14
CA GLY A 135 -2.76 6.88 4.53
C GLY A 135 -2.49 8.13 5.38
N THR A 136 -3.05 8.26 6.58
CA THR A 136 -2.95 9.47 7.40
C THR A 136 -2.05 9.33 8.63
N GLY A 137 -1.02 8.48 8.55
CA GLY A 137 -0.05 8.28 9.64
C GLY A 137 -0.55 7.44 10.81
N HIS A 138 -1.77 6.98 10.80
CA HIS A 138 -2.31 6.02 11.77
C HIS A 138 -2.11 4.57 11.32
N ALA A 139 -1.09 4.38 10.50
CA ALA A 139 -0.87 3.11 9.86
C ALA A 139 -0.48 2.00 10.84
N PRO A 140 -1.17 0.87 10.81
CA PRO A 140 -0.65 -0.38 11.36
C PRO A 140 0.57 -0.88 10.56
N PHE A 141 1.02 -0.09 9.58
CA PHE A 141 2.02 -0.47 8.58
C PHE A 141 3.41 -0.10 9.03
N GLN A 142 4.03 -1.00 9.74
CA GLN A 142 5.48 -0.97 9.86
C GLN A 142 6.05 -2.28 9.34
N TYR A 143 6.60 -2.24 8.15
CA TYR A 143 7.48 -3.26 7.63
C TYR A 143 8.84 -3.19 8.36
N THR A 144 8.81 -3.39 9.66
CA THR A 144 10.02 -3.53 10.45
C THR A 144 10.14 -4.97 10.91
N ARG A 145 11.36 -5.39 11.22
CA ARG A 145 11.62 -6.71 11.85
C ARG A 145 10.85 -6.91 13.16
N ALA A 146 10.26 -5.85 13.69
CA ALA A 146 9.45 -5.84 14.91
C ALA A 146 7.94 -5.86 14.64
N ALA A 147 7.51 -6.02 13.40
CA ALA A 147 6.09 -6.07 13.06
C ALA A 147 5.43 -7.31 13.70
N THR A 148 4.28 -7.10 14.31
CA THR A 148 3.46 -8.19 14.88
C THR A 148 2.80 -9.01 13.76
N PRO A 149 2.37 -10.25 14.03
CA PRO A 149 1.59 -11.03 13.07
C PRO A 149 0.35 -10.27 12.56
N VAL A 150 -0.34 -9.56 13.43
CA VAL A 150 -1.50 -8.71 13.06
C VAL A 150 -1.11 -7.66 12.02
N GLN A 151 -0.01 -6.95 12.24
CA GLN A 151 0.48 -5.93 11.32
C GLN A 151 0.89 -6.52 9.97
N LEU A 152 1.61 -7.64 9.98
CA LEU A 152 2.06 -8.31 8.76
C LEU A 152 0.89 -8.82 7.92
N ILE A 153 -0.09 -9.45 8.55
CA ILE A 153 -1.28 -9.98 7.87
C ILE A 153 -2.12 -8.83 7.30
N THR A 154 -2.42 -7.82 8.10
CA THR A 154 -3.23 -6.67 7.67
C THR A 154 -2.55 -5.91 6.53
N THR A 155 -1.25 -5.67 6.62
CA THR A 155 -0.47 -5.04 5.55
C THR A 155 -0.48 -5.86 4.28
N GLY A 156 -0.27 -7.17 4.38
CA GLY A 156 -0.31 -8.07 3.24
C GLY A 156 -1.65 -8.04 2.51
N LEU A 157 -2.75 -8.04 3.25
CA LEU A 157 -4.09 -7.93 2.69
C LEU A 157 -4.34 -6.58 2.00
N LEU A 158 -3.92 -5.49 2.64
CA LEU A 158 -4.08 -4.16 2.08
C LEU A 158 -3.29 -3.96 0.78
N LEU A 159 -2.03 -4.35 0.78
CA LEU A 159 -1.12 -4.18 -0.36
C LEU A 159 -1.29 -5.27 -1.44
N GLY A 160 -2.09 -6.30 -1.16
CA GLY A 160 -2.35 -7.38 -2.11
C GLY A 160 -1.18 -8.35 -2.27
N TYR A 161 -0.39 -8.56 -1.21
CA TYR A 161 0.64 -9.58 -1.24
C TYR A 161 0.05 -10.99 -1.23
N PRO A 162 0.67 -11.94 -1.94
CA PRO A 162 0.28 -13.35 -1.82
C PRO A 162 0.36 -13.81 -0.36
N ILE A 163 -0.63 -14.59 0.08
CA ILE A 163 -0.67 -15.11 1.46
C ILE A 163 0.59 -15.94 1.77
N GLU A 164 1.07 -16.69 0.80
CA GLU A 164 2.29 -17.50 0.92
C GLU A 164 3.52 -16.66 1.26
N SER A 165 3.63 -15.47 0.71
CA SER A 165 4.72 -14.53 1.01
C SER A 165 4.65 -14.04 2.46
N THR A 166 3.45 -13.73 2.96
CA THR A 166 3.23 -13.34 4.35
C THR A 166 3.51 -14.50 5.30
N VAL A 167 3.07 -15.71 4.95
CA VAL A 167 3.37 -16.93 5.71
C VAL A 167 4.88 -17.15 5.83
N SER A 168 5.60 -17.00 4.74
CA SER A 168 7.07 -17.14 4.73
C SER A 168 7.73 -16.18 5.73
N ILE A 169 7.31 -14.93 5.76
CA ILE A 169 7.82 -13.94 6.71
C ILE A 169 7.44 -14.32 8.16
N LEU A 170 6.21 -14.73 8.40
CA LEU A 170 5.73 -15.15 9.73
C LEU A 170 6.47 -16.37 10.28
N GLN A 171 6.91 -17.27 9.40
CA GLN A 171 7.68 -18.46 9.74
C GLN A 171 9.19 -18.20 9.85
N GLY A 172 9.63 -16.96 9.62
CA GLY A 172 11.04 -16.57 9.76
C GLY A 172 11.94 -16.93 8.57
N HIS A 173 11.35 -17.09 7.41
CA HIS A 173 12.09 -17.38 6.17
C HIS A 173 12.40 -16.13 5.36
#